data_16017fb120afcef406df89faf01d8765
#
_entry.id   16017fb120afcef406df89faf01d8765
#
_cell.length_a   1.000
_cell.length_b   1.000
_cell.length_c   1.000
_cell.angle_alpha   90.00
_cell.angle_beta   90.00
_cell.angle_gamma   90.00
#
_symmetry.space_group_name_H-M   'P 1'
#
loop_
_entity.id
_entity.type
_entity.pdbx_description
1 polymer ?
#
loop_
_entity_poly.entity_id
_entity_poly.type
_entity_poly.pdbx_seq_one_letter_code
_entity_poly.pdbx_strand_id
1 'polypeptide(L)'
;MALRVLLVEDSRVLAERLRESLDGLEQVEVVGSVADETSAVTAARENHVDVIILDLQLKEGTGFGVVQRLGKTRPKVIVFTNYMLPEYQRLASSLGIEYFLNKSLDYERLPQLLAEIGASQPH
;
A
#
# COMPACT_ATOMS: atom_id res chain seq x y z
N MET A 1 11.50 -15.95 -2.19
CA MET A 1 10.03 -15.85 -2.13
C MET A 1 9.59 -14.46 -2.56
N ALA A 2 8.45 -14.38 -3.22
CA ALA A 2 7.94 -13.11 -3.69
C ALA A 2 7.35 -12.30 -2.53
N LEU A 3 7.56 -10.99 -2.59
CA LEU A 3 6.91 -10.04 -1.69
C LEU A 3 5.44 -9.91 -2.10
N ARG A 4 4.54 -10.20 -1.20
CA ARG A 4 3.11 -10.22 -1.48
C ARG A 4 2.50 -8.85 -1.21
N VAL A 5 1.95 -8.23 -2.25
CA VAL A 5 1.51 -6.84 -2.23
C VAL A 5 0.01 -6.74 -2.46
N LEU A 6 -0.67 -6.01 -1.59
CA LEU A 6 -2.08 -5.66 -1.75
C LEU A 6 -2.17 -4.20 -2.21
N LEU A 7 -2.91 -3.97 -3.29
CA LEU A 7 -3.18 -2.61 -3.77
C LEU A 7 -4.51 -2.13 -3.23
N VAL A 8 -4.51 -0.94 -2.63
CA VAL A 8 -5.73 -0.29 -2.13
C VAL A 8 -5.85 1.07 -2.82
N GLU A 9 -6.65 1.12 -3.88
CA GLU A 9 -6.75 2.26 -4.78
C GLU A 9 -8.14 2.31 -5.40
N ASP A 10 -8.83 3.44 -5.29
CA ASP A 10 -10.18 3.57 -5.82
C ASP A 10 -10.23 3.88 -7.32
N SER A 11 -9.15 4.38 -7.91
CA SER A 11 -9.06 4.57 -9.34
C SER A 11 -8.73 3.25 -10.03
N ARG A 12 -9.67 2.72 -10.80
CA ARG A 12 -9.49 1.47 -11.52
C ARG A 12 -8.33 1.56 -12.52
N VAL A 13 -8.24 2.68 -13.22
CA VAL A 13 -7.17 2.89 -14.20
C VAL A 13 -5.81 2.87 -13.53
N LEU A 14 -5.66 3.57 -12.42
CA LEU A 14 -4.39 3.60 -11.71
C LEU A 14 -4.05 2.24 -11.08
N ALA A 15 -5.06 1.56 -10.53
CA ALA A 15 -4.85 0.22 -9.98
C ALA A 15 -4.34 -0.76 -11.05
N GLU A 16 -4.91 -0.72 -12.24
CA GLU A 16 -4.47 -1.55 -13.36
C GLU A 16 -3.05 -1.22 -13.79
N ARG A 17 -2.71 0.06 -13.86
CA ARG A 17 -1.35 0.50 -14.21
C ARG A 17 -0.33 0.05 -13.18
N LEU A 18 -0.66 0.18 -11.90
CA LEU A 18 0.20 -0.30 -10.83
C LEU A 18 0.41 -1.81 -10.93
N ARG A 19 -0.67 -2.54 -11.14
CA ARG A 19 -0.60 -3.99 -11.26
C ARG A 19 0.30 -4.40 -12.42
N GLU A 20 0.14 -3.79 -13.59
CA GLU A 20 0.98 -4.08 -14.74
C GLU A 20 2.46 -3.78 -14.46
N SER A 21 2.74 -2.64 -13.83
CA SER A 21 4.11 -2.26 -13.47
C SER A 21 4.73 -3.25 -12.51
N LEU A 22 3.97 -3.70 -11.52
CA LEU A 22 4.49 -4.59 -10.49
C LEU A 22 4.57 -6.05 -10.94
N ASP A 23 3.68 -6.48 -11.83
CA ASP A 23 3.71 -7.83 -12.38
C ASP A 23 4.99 -8.12 -13.19
N GLY A 24 5.64 -7.06 -13.68
CA GLY A 24 6.93 -7.19 -14.36
C GLY A 24 8.11 -7.43 -13.43
N LEU A 25 7.92 -7.33 -12.12
CA LEU A 25 8.98 -7.50 -11.14
C LEU A 25 8.96 -8.93 -10.59
N GLU A 26 10.05 -9.66 -10.78
CA GLU A 26 10.13 -11.07 -10.40
C GLU A 26 9.91 -11.31 -8.90
N GLN A 27 10.28 -10.33 -8.07
CA GLN A 27 10.25 -10.49 -6.62
C GLN A 27 8.99 -9.93 -5.99
N VAL A 28 7.99 -9.57 -6.80
CA VAL A 28 6.74 -8.99 -6.33
C VAL A 28 5.57 -9.79 -6.88
N GLU A 29 4.63 -10.12 -6.00
CA GLU A 29 3.37 -10.76 -6.37
C GLU A 29 2.23 -9.88 -5.89
N VAL A 30 1.40 -9.38 -6.82
CA VAL A 30 0.21 -8.62 -6.46
C VAL A 30 -0.89 -9.62 -6.12
N VAL A 31 -1.28 -9.67 -4.85
CA VAL A 31 -2.24 -10.66 -4.37
C VAL A 31 -3.67 -10.18 -4.38
N GLY A 32 -3.89 -8.89 -4.60
CA GLY A 32 -5.23 -8.35 -4.70
C GLY A 32 -5.22 -6.86 -4.99
N SER A 33 -6.37 -6.36 -5.42
CA SER A 33 -6.59 -4.94 -5.67
C SER A 33 -8.00 -4.62 -5.21
N VAL A 34 -8.14 -3.71 -4.27
CA VAL A 34 -9.42 -3.33 -3.68
C VAL A 34 -9.56 -1.82 -3.66
N ALA A 35 -10.80 -1.33 -3.51
CA ALA A 35 -11.11 0.09 -3.70
C ALA A 35 -11.66 0.78 -2.46
N ASP A 36 -11.95 0.04 -1.40
CA ASP A 36 -12.58 0.60 -0.21
C ASP A 36 -11.96 0.06 1.09
N GLU A 37 -12.28 0.71 2.18
CA GLU A 37 -11.71 0.41 3.48
C GLU A 37 -12.02 -1.00 3.96
N THR A 38 -13.27 -1.40 3.92
CA THR A 38 -13.68 -2.71 4.43
C THR A 38 -13.07 -3.85 3.61
N SER A 39 -13.09 -3.73 2.28
CA SER A 39 -12.47 -4.73 1.42
C SER A 39 -10.96 -4.85 1.67
N ALA A 40 -10.30 -3.71 1.93
CA ALA A 40 -8.88 -3.69 2.23
C ALA A 40 -8.56 -4.43 3.54
N VAL A 41 -9.35 -4.17 4.58
CA VAL A 41 -9.16 -4.84 5.87
C VAL A 41 -9.39 -6.35 5.73
N THR A 42 -10.46 -6.73 5.04
CA THR A 42 -10.78 -8.15 4.80
C THR A 42 -9.67 -8.84 4.02
N ALA A 43 -9.23 -8.23 2.91
CA ALA A 43 -8.17 -8.81 2.08
C ALA A 43 -6.87 -8.97 2.84
N ALA A 44 -6.51 -7.97 3.66
CA ALA A 44 -5.28 -8.02 4.44
C ALA A 44 -5.32 -9.11 5.52
N ARG A 45 -6.50 -9.38 6.08
CA ARG A 45 -6.67 -10.42 7.11
C ARG A 45 -6.75 -11.83 6.55
N GLU A 46 -7.36 -11.98 5.37
CA GLU A 46 -7.60 -13.28 4.77
C GLU A 46 -6.44 -13.81 3.93
N ASN A 47 -5.55 -12.92 3.52
CA ASN A 47 -4.41 -13.28 2.68
C ASN A 47 -3.11 -13.01 3.42
N HIS A 48 -2.07 -13.73 3.07
CA HIS A 48 -0.74 -13.38 3.53
C HIS A 48 -0.27 -12.17 2.71
N VAL A 49 -0.20 -11.01 3.35
CA VAL A 49 0.22 -9.75 2.71
C VAL A 49 1.45 -9.23 3.42
N ASP A 50 2.48 -8.92 2.66
CA ASP A 50 3.72 -8.35 3.21
C ASP A 50 3.69 -6.82 3.20
N VAL A 51 3.09 -6.23 2.16
CA VAL A 51 3.05 -4.77 1.98
C VAL A 51 1.69 -4.37 1.42
N ILE A 52 1.14 -3.28 1.95
CA ILE A 52 -0.05 -2.63 1.40
C ILE A 52 0.39 -1.32 0.74
N ILE A 53 0.06 -1.14 -0.53
CA ILE A 53 0.18 0.16 -1.20
C ILE A 53 -1.19 0.82 -1.08
N LEU A 54 -1.26 1.92 -0.35
CA LEU A 54 -2.50 2.44 0.20
C LEU A 54 -2.74 3.90 -0.16
N ASP A 55 -3.84 4.16 -0.85
CA ASP A 55 -4.32 5.53 -1.03
C ASP A 55 -5.05 5.98 0.23
N LEU A 56 -4.96 7.25 0.54
CA LEU A 56 -5.64 7.85 1.70
C LEU A 56 -7.12 8.09 1.44
N GLN A 57 -7.51 8.39 0.19
CA GLN A 57 -8.90 8.60 -0.17
C GLN A 57 -9.41 7.38 -0.93
N LEU A 58 -10.44 6.76 -0.42
CA LEU A 58 -11.03 5.56 -1.00
C LEU A 58 -12.48 5.82 -1.38
N LYS A 59 -13.03 4.93 -2.19
CA LYS A 59 -14.43 5.02 -2.62
C LYS A 59 -15.37 5.06 -1.42
N GLU A 60 -15.10 4.24 -0.42
CA GLU A 60 -15.78 4.26 0.87
C GLU A 60 -14.72 4.10 1.94
N GLY A 61 -14.73 4.99 2.94
CA GLY A 61 -13.76 4.97 4.01
C GLY A 61 -12.46 5.68 3.64
N THR A 62 -11.42 5.41 4.40
CA THR A 62 -10.12 6.07 4.24
C THR A 62 -8.97 5.08 4.39
N GLY A 63 -7.81 5.45 3.83
CA GLY A 63 -6.60 4.67 4.04
C GLY A 63 -6.19 4.62 5.50
N PHE A 64 -6.31 5.73 6.22
CA PHE A 64 -6.00 5.72 7.65
C PHE A 64 -6.92 4.78 8.43
N GLY A 65 -8.19 4.69 8.01
CA GLY A 65 -9.13 3.75 8.62
C GLY A 65 -8.67 2.30 8.45
N VAL A 66 -8.12 1.96 7.30
CA VAL A 66 -7.55 0.62 7.07
C VAL A 66 -6.46 0.33 8.10
N VAL A 67 -5.51 1.25 8.25
CA VAL A 67 -4.38 1.08 9.16
C VAL A 67 -4.85 0.94 10.60
N GLN A 68 -5.78 1.79 11.01
CA GLN A 68 -6.32 1.77 12.38
C GLN A 68 -7.05 0.46 12.67
N ARG A 69 -7.85 -0.03 11.72
CA ARG A 69 -8.61 -1.28 11.89
C ARG A 69 -7.71 -2.51 11.92
N LEU A 70 -6.60 -2.49 11.18
CA LEU A 70 -5.65 -3.60 11.20
C LEU A 70 -4.82 -3.65 12.49
N GLY A 71 -4.61 -2.51 13.13
CA GLY A 71 -3.90 -2.45 14.39
C GLY A 71 -2.39 -2.61 14.26
N LYS A 72 -1.76 -3.07 15.33
CA LYS A 72 -0.29 -3.13 15.40
C LYS A 72 0.33 -4.27 14.60
N THR A 73 -0.39 -5.37 14.47
CA THR A 73 0.09 -6.54 13.73
C THR A 73 -0.41 -6.47 12.30
N ARG A 74 0.18 -5.59 11.54
CA ARG A 74 -0.24 -5.35 10.16
C ARG A 74 0.95 -5.47 9.20
N PRO A 75 0.67 -5.66 7.91
CA PRO A 75 1.72 -5.56 6.88
C PRO A 75 2.38 -4.18 6.90
N LYS A 76 3.54 -4.07 6.28
CA LYS A 76 4.13 -2.76 6.03
C LYS A 76 3.20 -1.96 5.13
N VAL A 77 3.14 -0.65 5.35
CA VAL A 77 2.25 0.24 4.61
C VAL A 77 3.07 1.27 3.86
N ILE A 78 2.82 1.37 2.56
CA ILE A 78 3.32 2.47 1.73
C ILE A 78 2.10 3.33 1.41
N VAL A 79 2.01 4.52 1.99
CA VAL A 79 0.98 5.48 1.60
C VAL A 79 1.37 6.04 0.24
N PHE A 80 0.47 5.97 -0.71
CA PHE A 80 0.69 6.39 -2.09
C PHE A 80 -0.49 7.25 -2.52
N THR A 81 -0.33 8.56 -2.44
CA THR A 81 -1.45 9.50 -2.50
C THR A 81 -1.05 10.82 -3.14
N ASN A 82 -2.04 11.57 -3.62
CA ASN A 82 -1.84 12.95 -4.03
C ASN A 82 -2.06 13.94 -2.86
N TYR A 83 -2.50 13.44 -1.72
CA TYR A 83 -2.82 14.28 -0.56
C TYR A 83 -1.60 14.42 0.34
N MET A 84 -0.75 15.41 0.05
CA MET A 84 0.53 15.61 0.72
C MET A 84 0.47 16.66 1.83
N LEU A 85 -0.67 16.81 2.49
CA LEU A 85 -0.82 17.79 3.57
C LEU A 85 0.04 17.40 4.78
N PRO A 86 0.67 18.40 5.45
CA PRO A 86 1.49 18.10 6.63
C PRO A 86 0.76 17.34 7.73
N GLU A 87 -0.53 17.64 7.96
CA GLU A 87 -1.31 16.90 8.96
C GLU A 87 -1.46 15.43 8.62
N TYR A 88 -1.56 15.08 7.34
CA TYR A 88 -1.63 13.68 6.92
C TYR A 88 -0.29 12.98 7.12
N GLN A 89 0.81 13.67 6.84
CA GLN A 89 2.13 13.12 7.05
C GLN A 89 2.42 12.91 8.53
N ARG A 90 1.98 13.83 9.38
CA ARG A 90 2.12 13.68 10.83
C ARG A 90 1.29 12.52 11.36
N LEU A 91 0.06 12.36 10.86
CA LEU A 91 -0.79 11.25 11.28
C LEU A 91 -0.19 9.92 10.85
N ALA A 92 0.31 9.83 9.60
CA ALA A 92 0.98 8.64 9.12
C ALA A 92 2.16 8.26 10.02
N SER A 93 3.00 9.24 10.34
CA SER A 93 4.14 9.03 11.24
C SER A 93 3.69 8.53 12.62
N SER A 94 2.64 9.13 13.17
CA SER A 94 2.12 8.74 14.48
C SER A 94 1.56 7.32 14.50
N LEU A 95 1.12 6.82 13.34
CA LEU A 95 0.63 5.45 13.18
C LEU A 95 1.75 4.45 12.84
N GLY A 96 2.99 4.91 12.79
CA GLY A 96 4.13 4.07 12.48
C GLY A 96 4.30 3.75 11.01
N ILE A 97 3.70 4.53 10.12
CA ILE A 97 3.85 4.37 8.68
C ILE A 97 5.16 5.02 8.27
N GLU A 98 6.07 4.22 7.72
CA GLU A 98 7.41 4.68 7.35
C GLU A 98 7.50 5.29 5.96
N TYR A 99 6.58 4.95 5.07
CA TYR A 99 6.67 5.30 3.65
C TYR A 99 5.46 6.11 3.23
N PHE A 100 5.72 7.33 2.76
CA PHE A 100 4.67 8.26 2.33
C PHE A 100 5.10 8.87 0.99
N LEU A 101 4.50 8.39 -0.10
CA LEU A 101 4.88 8.76 -1.45
C LEU A 101 3.76 9.52 -2.18
N ASN A 102 4.16 10.40 -3.09
CA ASN A 102 3.24 11.12 -3.96
C ASN A 102 2.97 10.31 -5.23
N LYS A 103 1.70 10.13 -5.59
CA LYS A 103 1.31 9.37 -6.77
C LYS A 103 1.94 9.87 -8.06
N SER A 104 2.06 11.19 -8.20
CA SER A 104 2.54 11.80 -9.44
C SER A 104 4.05 11.89 -9.50
N LEU A 105 4.68 12.22 -8.38
CA LEU A 105 6.12 12.48 -8.33
C LEU A 105 6.96 11.25 -8.04
N ASP A 106 6.41 10.32 -7.28
CA ASP A 106 7.19 9.19 -6.75
C ASP A 106 6.82 7.83 -7.35
N TYR A 107 6.01 7.82 -8.40
CA TYR A 107 5.55 6.58 -9.02
C TYR A 107 6.71 5.64 -9.36
N GLU A 108 7.76 6.19 -9.95
CA GLU A 108 8.92 5.40 -10.39
C GLU A 108 9.79 4.90 -9.24
N ARG A 109 9.58 5.42 -8.03
CA ARG A 109 10.30 4.97 -6.84
C ARG A 109 9.76 3.66 -6.26
N LEU A 110 8.53 3.29 -6.61
CA LEU A 110 7.89 2.10 -6.05
C LEU A 110 8.67 0.80 -6.27
N PRO A 111 9.14 0.49 -7.48
CA PRO A 111 9.87 -0.76 -7.68
C PRO A 111 11.11 -0.88 -6.80
N GLN A 112 11.88 0.20 -6.69
CA GLN A 112 13.09 0.20 -5.86
C GLN A 112 12.74 0.06 -4.39
N LEU A 113 11.71 0.77 -3.92
CA LEU A 113 11.28 0.70 -2.54
C LEU A 113 10.80 -0.70 -2.18
N LEU A 114 10.03 -1.34 -3.07
CA LEU A 114 9.58 -2.71 -2.85
C LEU A 114 10.75 -3.68 -2.80
N ALA A 115 11.77 -3.48 -3.64
CA ALA A 115 12.97 -4.29 -3.59
C ALA A 115 13.70 -4.14 -2.25
N GLU A 116 13.79 -2.93 -1.74
CA GLU A 116 14.42 -2.65 -0.44
C GLU A 116 13.64 -3.31 0.71
N ILE A 117 12.31 -3.22 0.68
CA ILE A 117 11.46 -3.86 1.69
C ILE A 117 11.62 -5.38 1.61
N GLY A 118 11.62 -5.94 0.41
CA GLY A 118 11.80 -7.37 0.22
C GLY A 118 13.14 -7.87 0.73
N ALA A 119 14.21 -7.10 0.53
CA ALA A 119 15.54 -7.45 0.99
C ALA A 119 15.66 -7.45 2.51
N SER A 120 14.84 -6.64 3.22
CA SER A 120 14.86 -6.54 4.67
C SER A 120 13.87 -7.46 5.36
N GLN A 121 13.06 -8.21 4.62
CA GLN A 121 12.11 -9.15 5.22
C GLN A 121 12.85 -10.37 5.75
N PRO A 122 12.54 -10.82 6.96
CA PRO A 122 13.10 -12.06 7.48
C PRO A 122 12.56 -13.25 6.69
N HIS A 123 13.42 -14.20 6.43
CA HIS A 123 13.09 -15.42 5.69
C HIS A 123 12.69 -16.54 6.63
#